data_9081c01dead758e986f9bfd0d99fdc29
#
_entry.id   9081c01dead758e986f9bfd0d99fdc29
#
_cell.length_a   1.000
_cell.length_b   1.000
_cell.length_c   1.000
_cell.angle_alpha   90.00
_cell.angle_beta   90.00
_cell.angle_gamma   90.00
#
_symmetry.space_group_name_H-M   'P 1'
#
loop_
_entity.id
_entity.type
_entity.pdbx_description
1 polymer ?
#
loop_
_entity_poly.entity_id
_entity_poly.type
_entity_poly.pdbx_seq_one_letter_code
_entity_poly.pdbx_strand_id
1 'polypeptide(L)'
;RAVELLGILTGYYKEKGVDLNKVQGSVAYDAFKVPLVKGIALESDWIEDVVDVLKAGEALPHYRVLAVQACNLSDAGSYITQELGYAMAWGNELLAKLAEAGIPVDKAANRIKFNFGISSNYFMEIAKFRAARWLWAEIVKAYDDPACTCRPDSSDKTADDSAFCRCACKIKIHAHTSAWNMTVFDAYVNMLRTQTEAMSAAIAGVDSITVSPYDDVFKTPDEFSERIARNQQLLLKEECHFDRVVDPGGGSYYIEVLTRSVAEAAWKLFLEVEDKGGFAVVANAGEVQQAVNESNSARKKQIATRRISLLGTNIFPNFTEIAGNKIEADSECGCHCHKDSEIAKLDFSRGASEFEALRLETEKSGKRPKVFMLTIG
;
A
#
# COMPACT_ATOMS: atom_id res chain seq x y z
N ARG A 1 19.76 -8.91 3.68
CA ARG A 1 19.60 -8.53 2.23
C ARG A 1 19.45 -7.01 2.04
N ALA A 2 18.67 -6.26 2.84
CA ALA A 2 18.55 -4.81 2.68
C ALA A 2 19.87 -4.09 2.97
N VAL A 3 20.59 -4.49 4.01
CA VAL A 3 21.91 -3.99 4.37
C VAL A 3 22.92 -4.22 3.24
N GLU A 4 22.95 -5.43 2.68
CA GLU A 4 23.81 -5.79 1.55
C GLU A 4 23.50 -4.95 0.31
N LEU A 5 22.22 -4.78 -0.01
CA LEU A 5 21.79 -3.96 -1.15
C LEU A 5 22.22 -2.50 -0.99
N LEU A 6 22.08 -1.92 0.20
CA LEU A 6 22.53 -0.55 0.49
C LEU A 6 24.06 -0.43 0.36
N GLY A 7 24.81 -1.45 0.79
CA GLY A 7 26.26 -1.52 0.60
C GLY A 7 26.65 -1.53 -0.90
N ILE A 8 25.99 -2.37 -1.70
CA ILE A 8 26.21 -2.48 -3.15
C ILE A 8 25.87 -1.13 -3.84
N LEU A 9 24.71 -0.54 -3.53
CA LEU A 9 24.31 0.75 -4.10
C LEU A 9 25.30 1.87 -3.75
N THR A 10 25.74 1.93 -2.50
CA THR A 10 26.72 2.92 -2.05
C THR A 10 28.06 2.74 -2.78
N GLY A 11 28.53 1.50 -2.95
CA GLY A 11 29.72 1.18 -3.72
C GLY A 11 29.61 1.60 -5.19
N TYR A 12 28.49 1.26 -5.82
CA TYR A 12 28.21 1.62 -7.21
C TYR A 12 28.21 3.14 -7.45
N TYR A 13 27.53 3.91 -6.58
CA TYR A 13 27.51 5.38 -6.72
C TYR A 13 28.89 6.01 -6.51
N LYS A 14 29.67 5.48 -5.57
CA LYS A 14 31.08 5.92 -5.36
C LYS A 14 31.95 5.63 -6.58
N GLU A 15 31.83 4.43 -7.18
CA GLU A 15 32.55 4.06 -8.39
C GLU A 15 32.19 4.96 -9.58
N LYS A 16 30.91 5.34 -9.71
CA LYS A 16 30.42 6.26 -10.73
C LYS A 16 30.75 7.74 -10.45
N GLY A 17 31.37 8.06 -9.31
CA GLY A 17 31.68 9.45 -8.94
C GLY A 17 30.45 10.30 -8.64
N VAL A 18 29.32 9.69 -8.28
CA VAL A 18 28.07 10.39 -7.97
C VAL A 18 28.13 10.91 -6.52
N ASP A 19 27.74 12.17 -6.33
CA ASP A 19 27.62 12.76 -5.00
C ASP A 19 26.46 12.09 -4.23
N LEU A 20 26.80 11.33 -3.20
CA LEU A 20 25.84 10.56 -2.39
C LEU A 20 24.80 11.46 -1.72
N ASN A 21 25.11 12.73 -1.45
CA ASN A 21 24.18 13.69 -0.87
C ASN A 21 23.09 14.17 -1.86
N LYS A 22 23.23 13.88 -3.14
CA LYS A 22 22.24 14.24 -4.18
C LYS A 22 21.41 13.06 -4.62
N VAL A 23 21.80 11.84 -4.23
CA VAL A 23 21.09 10.63 -4.64
C VAL A 23 19.81 10.47 -3.82
N GLN A 24 18.68 10.37 -4.50
CA GLN A 24 17.39 10.11 -3.89
C GLN A 24 16.86 8.73 -4.32
N GLY A 25 16.27 8.02 -3.39
CA GLY A 25 15.72 6.70 -3.68
C GLY A 25 15.11 6.05 -2.44
N SER A 26 14.80 4.77 -2.58
CA SER A 26 14.30 3.98 -1.45
C SER A 26 14.69 2.51 -1.57
N VAL A 27 14.95 1.92 -0.41
CA VAL A 27 15.00 0.47 -0.22
C VAL A 27 13.87 0.16 0.77
N ALA A 28 12.88 -0.59 0.34
CA ALA A 28 11.67 -0.81 1.12
C ALA A 28 11.88 -1.99 2.10
N TYR A 29 12.68 -1.78 3.16
CA TYR A 29 12.75 -2.75 4.23
C TYR A 29 11.47 -2.69 5.07
N ASP A 30 10.86 -3.85 5.25
CA ASP A 30 9.61 -4.04 5.98
C ASP A 30 9.78 -5.16 7.00
N ALA A 31 9.81 -4.80 8.29
CA ALA A 31 9.92 -5.75 9.39
C ALA A 31 8.65 -6.61 9.55
N PHE A 32 7.48 -6.06 9.19
CA PHE A 32 6.17 -6.70 9.41
C PHE A 32 5.71 -7.58 8.25
N LYS A 33 6.48 -7.69 7.17
CA LYS A 33 6.17 -8.61 6.07
C LYS A 33 6.02 -10.05 6.54
N VAL A 34 6.85 -10.45 7.51
CA VAL A 34 6.88 -11.84 8.00
C VAL A 34 5.60 -12.19 8.74
N PRO A 35 5.13 -11.46 9.76
CA PRO A 35 3.87 -11.78 10.43
C PRO A 35 2.66 -11.60 9.52
N LEU A 36 2.60 -10.55 8.70
CA LEU A 36 1.42 -10.25 7.89
C LEU A 36 1.25 -11.21 6.71
N VAL A 37 2.33 -11.49 5.98
CA VAL A 37 2.26 -12.25 4.72
C VAL A 37 2.57 -13.73 4.91
N LYS A 38 3.54 -14.06 5.79
CA LYS A 38 3.96 -15.46 6.01
C LYS A 38 3.29 -16.11 7.23
N GLY A 39 2.68 -15.34 8.13
CA GLY A 39 2.05 -15.86 9.34
C GLY A 39 3.07 -16.39 10.35
N ILE A 40 4.25 -15.82 10.43
CA ILE A 40 5.30 -16.17 11.37
C ILE A 40 5.49 -15.00 12.32
N ALA A 41 5.47 -15.23 13.64
CA ALA A 41 5.64 -14.17 14.62
C ALA A 41 6.99 -13.43 14.47
N LEU A 42 6.99 -12.13 14.77
CA LEU A 42 8.22 -11.36 14.87
C LEU A 42 9.07 -11.87 16.05
N GLU A 43 10.35 -11.97 15.83
CA GLU A 43 11.33 -12.19 16.90
C GLU A 43 11.40 -10.96 17.82
N SER A 44 11.80 -11.17 19.07
CA SER A 44 11.83 -10.09 20.08
C SER A 44 12.83 -8.97 19.76
N ASP A 45 13.82 -9.26 18.95
CA ASP A 45 14.93 -8.40 18.54
C ASP A 45 14.76 -7.77 17.16
N TRP A 46 13.56 -7.89 16.57
CA TRP A 46 13.25 -7.36 15.22
C TRP A 46 13.69 -5.90 15.01
N ILE A 47 13.74 -5.11 16.07
CA ILE A 47 14.16 -3.70 16.01
C ILE A 47 15.66 -3.56 15.70
N GLU A 48 16.51 -4.52 16.10
CA GLU A 48 17.94 -4.50 15.80
C GLU A 48 18.18 -4.54 14.30
N ASP A 49 17.46 -5.36 13.57
CA ASP A 49 17.49 -5.40 12.10
C ASP A 49 17.09 -4.04 11.47
N VAL A 50 16.08 -3.38 12.02
CA VAL A 50 15.66 -2.04 11.57
C VAL A 50 16.76 -1.01 11.79
N VAL A 51 17.39 -1.03 12.95
CA VAL A 51 18.52 -0.14 13.30
C VAL A 51 19.71 -0.40 12.37
N ASP A 52 20.02 -1.65 12.08
CA ASP A 52 21.13 -2.00 11.19
C ASP A 52 20.88 -1.55 9.73
N VAL A 53 19.65 -1.64 9.26
CA VAL A 53 19.27 -1.07 7.95
C VAL A 53 19.41 0.45 7.94
N LEU A 54 19.02 1.13 9.01
CA LEU A 54 19.20 2.59 9.14
C LEU A 54 20.68 2.99 9.11
N LYS A 55 21.53 2.31 9.87
CA LYS A 55 22.99 2.53 9.88
C LYS A 55 23.60 2.29 8.49
N ALA A 56 23.24 1.20 7.83
CA ALA A 56 23.70 0.91 6.47
C ALA A 56 23.27 2.01 5.45
N GLY A 57 22.15 2.65 5.71
CA GLY A 57 21.61 3.74 4.89
C GLY A 57 22.22 5.13 5.18
N GLU A 58 23.05 5.31 6.21
CA GLU A 58 23.60 6.62 6.58
C GLU A 58 24.40 7.28 5.45
N ALA A 59 25.12 6.47 4.67
CA ALA A 59 25.87 6.95 3.51
C ALA A 59 24.99 7.58 2.41
N LEU A 60 23.70 7.33 2.42
CA LEU A 60 22.70 7.81 1.46
C LEU A 60 21.64 8.64 2.21
N PRO A 61 21.90 9.90 2.58
CA PRO A 61 21.06 10.67 3.50
C PRO A 61 19.64 10.91 2.98
N HIS A 62 19.43 10.92 1.68
CA HIS A 62 18.12 11.13 1.05
C HIS A 62 17.43 9.83 0.61
N TYR A 63 17.99 8.67 0.98
CA TYR A 63 17.31 7.38 0.78
C TYR A 63 16.34 7.10 1.93
N ARG A 64 15.14 6.64 1.57
CA ARG A 64 14.19 6.08 2.52
C ARG A 64 14.36 4.58 2.58
N VAL A 65 14.86 4.10 3.71
CA VAL A 65 15.29 2.71 3.85
C VAL A 65 14.25 1.83 4.52
N LEU A 66 13.30 2.43 5.24
CA LEU A 66 12.19 1.74 5.90
C LEU A 66 10.88 1.96 5.13
N ALA A 67 10.02 0.97 5.13
CA ALA A 67 8.73 1.06 4.50
C ALA A 67 7.61 0.51 5.38
N VAL A 68 6.48 1.23 5.38
CA VAL A 68 5.17 0.74 5.81
C VAL A 68 4.48 0.22 4.56
N GLN A 69 4.40 -1.11 4.40
CA GLN A 69 3.85 -1.77 3.21
C GLN A 69 2.33 -1.96 3.34
N ALA A 70 1.59 -0.88 3.56
CA ALA A 70 0.14 -0.91 3.72
C ALA A 70 -0.59 -1.39 2.46
N CYS A 71 0.03 -1.33 1.28
CA CYS A 71 -0.51 -1.90 0.05
C CYS A 71 -0.84 -3.39 0.20
N ASN A 72 -0.10 -4.15 1.02
CA ASN A 72 -0.43 -5.55 1.31
C ASN A 72 -1.81 -5.70 1.96
N LEU A 73 -2.23 -4.75 2.80
CA LEU A 73 -3.56 -4.75 3.42
C LEU A 73 -4.64 -4.49 2.37
N SER A 74 -4.39 -3.54 1.45
CA SER A 74 -5.28 -3.25 0.33
C SER A 74 -5.44 -4.45 -0.60
N ASP A 75 -4.34 -5.10 -0.96
CA ASP A 75 -4.34 -6.29 -1.82
C ASP A 75 -5.02 -7.49 -1.15
N ALA A 76 -4.97 -7.57 0.17
CA ALA A 76 -5.73 -8.54 0.97
C ALA A 76 -7.19 -8.14 1.23
N GLY A 77 -7.68 -7.04 0.63
CA GLY A 77 -9.08 -6.65 0.65
C GLY A 77 -9.52 -5.79 1.83
N SER A 78 -8.61 -5.10 2.53
CA SER A 78 -8.99 -4.14 3.57
C SER A 78 -9.86 -3.01 3.04
N TYR A 79 -10.62 -2.37 3.93
CA TYR A 79 -11.25 -1.09 3.64
C TYR A 79 -10.23 0.04 3.72
N ILE A 80 -10.48 1.14 3.01
CA ILE A 80 -9.60 2.32 2.94
C ILE A 80 -9.25 2.90 4.33
N THR A 81 -10.24 3.01 5.20
CA THR A 81 -10.05 3.50 6.58
C THR A 81 -9.24 2.52 7.43
N GLN A 82 -9.39 1.23 7.17
CA GLN A 82 -8.67 0.16 7.85
C GLN A 82 -7.20 0.14 7.43
N GLU A 83 -6.93 0.22 6.12
CA GLU A 83 -5.58 0.36 5.57
C GLU A 83 -4.86 1.57 6.19
N LEU A 84 -5.52 2.74 6.20
CA LEU A 84 -4.95 3.97 6.73
C LEU A 84 -4.68 3.88 8.24
N GLY A 85 -5.64 3.39 9.04
CA GLY A 85 -5.49 3.27 10.48
C GLY A 85 -4.33 2.36 10.87
N TYR A 86 -4.25 1.18 10.27
CA TYR A 86 -3.13 0.27 10.50
C TYR A 86 -1.80 0.82 9.98
N ALA A 87 -1.79 1.52 8.85
CA ALA A 87 -0.56 2.15 8.36
C ALA A 87 -0.02 3.22 9.31
N MET A 88 -0.90 4.00 9.95
CA MET A 88 -0.50 5.01 10.94
C MET A 88 0.05 4.34 12.20
N ALA A 89 -0.59 3.29 12.71
CA ALA A 89 -0.10 2.51 13.85
C ALA A 89 1.25 1.84 13.56
N TRP A 90 1.40 1.27 12.36
CA TRP A 90 2.65 0.68 11.90
C TRP A 90 3.79 1.71 11.83
N GLY A 91 3.51 2.89 11.26
CA GLY A 91 4.47 3.98 11.22
C GLY A 91 4.85 4.48 12.62
N ASN A 92 3.87 4.60 13.53
CA ASN A 92 4.08 4.99 14.92
C ASN A 92 4.93 3.97 15.69
N GLU A 93 4.66 2.67 15.53
CA GLU A 93 5.46 1.59 16.13
C GLU A 93 6.95 1.70 15.75
N LEU A 94 7.23 1.94 14.45
CA LEU A 94 8.60 2.16 13.99
C LEU A 94 9.23 3.39 14.66
N LEU A 95 8.51 4.50 14.78
CA LEU A 95 9.01 5.72 15.44
C LEU A 95 9.27 5.48 16.91
N ALA A 96 8.34 4.88 17.64
CA ALA A 96 8.45 4.62 19.07
C ALA A 96 9.66 3.72 19.38
N LYS A 97 9.78 2.60 18.65
CA LYS A 97 10.89 1.65 18.85
C LYS A 97 12.25 2.21 18.47
N LEU A 98 12.30 3.04 17.43
CA LEU A 98 13.55 3.73 17.06
C LEU A 98 13.93 4.81 18.06
N ALA A 99 12.96 5.54 18.64
CA ALA A 99 13.20 6.49 19.70
C ALA A 99 13.70 5.80 20.97
N GLU A 100 13.11 4.67 21.36
CA GLU A 100 13.61 3.80 22.46
C GLU A 100 15.06 3.32 22.23
N ALA A 101 15.41 3.05 20.96
CA ALA A 101 16.78 2.70 20.56
C ALA A 101 17.75 3.92 20.47
N GLY A 102 17.29 5.13 20.83
CA GLY A 102 18.09 6.35 20.86
C GLY A 102 18.27 7.05 19.52
N ILE A 103 17.43 6.73 18.51
CA ILE A 103 17.42 7.39 17.20
C ILE A 103 16.43 8.55 17.25
N PRO A 104 16.86 9.80 16.97
CA PRO A 104 15.97 10.96 16.97
C PRO A 104 14.79 10.78 16.01
N VAL A 105 13.59 11.18 16.43
CA VAL A 105 12.33 10.98 15.70
C VAL A 105 12.36 11.68 14.34
N ASP A 106 12.95 12.86 14.24
CA ASP A 106 13.12 13.59 12.98
C ASP A 106 13.95 12.80 11.96
N LYS A 107 15.01 12.14 12.40
CA LYS A 107 15.84 11.26 11.55
C LYS A 107 15.06 10.00 11.15
N ALA A 108 14.37 9.35 12.11
CA ALA A 108 13.59 8.15 11.85
C ALA A 108 12.45 8.42 10.86
N ALA A 109 11.63 9.45 11.09
CA ALA A 109 10.50 9.80 10.23
C ALA A 109 10.93 10.10 8.78
N ASN A 110 12.08 10.77 8.60
CA ASN A 110 12.63 11.04 7.28
C ASN A 110 13.17 9.79 6.55
N ARG A 111 13.26 8.64 7.21
CA ARG A 111 13.72 7.37 6.62
C ARG A 111 12.56 6.42 6.30
N ILE A 112 11.35 6.73 6.72
CA ILE A 112 10.15 5.92 6.48
C ILE A 112 9.46 6.38 5.19
N LYS A 113 9.03 5.41 4.37
CA LYS A 113 8.16 5.58 3.21
C LYS A 113 6.90 4.75 3.41
N PHE A 114 5.75 5.34 3.13
CA PHE A 114 4.47 4.66 3.18
C PHE A 114 4.08 4.21 1.78
N ASN A 115 3.90 2.92 1.61
CA ASN A 115 3.42 2.31 0.37
C ASN A 115 1.96 1.92 0.58
N PHE A 116 1.04 2.68 -0.02
CA PHE A 116 -0.40 2.43 0.04
C PHE A 116 -0.90 1.77 -1.23
N GLY A 117 -1.95 0.94 -1.11
CA GLY A 117 -2.72 0.48 -2.26
C GLY A 117 -3.63 1.59 -2.80
N ILE A 118 -4.06 1.46 -4.04
CA ILE A 118 -5.08 2.32 -4.64
C ILE A 118 -6.21 1.41 -5.11
N SER A 119 -7.39 1.59 -4.55
CA SER A 119 -8.60 0.85 -4.95
C SER A 119 -9.40 1.63 -5.99
N SER A 120 -10.46 1.00 -6.49
CA SER A 120 -11.35 1.62 -7.48
C SER A 120 -12.27 2.72 -6.91
N ASN A 121 -12.22 2.99 -5.60
CA ASN A 121 -13.10 3.98 -4.99
C ASN A 121 -12.49 5.40 -5.05
N TYR A 122 -12.59 6.01 -6.21
CA TYR A 122 -11.88 7.21 -6.65
C TYR A 122 -11.77 8.34 -5.63
N PHE A 123 -12.90 8.85 -5.13
CA PHE A 123 -12.90 9.99 -4.20
C PHE A 123 -12.45 9.60 -2.78
N MET A 124 -12.70 8.37 -2.38
CA MET A 124 -12.22 7.85 -1.11
C MET A 124 -10.69 7.71 -1.11
N GLU A 125 -10.08 7.35 -2.24
CA GLU A 125 -8.63 7.28 -2.37
C GLU A 125 -8.00 8.68 -2.29
N ILE A 126 -8.59 9.68 -2.95
CA ILE A 126 -8.14 11.08 -2.81
C ILE A 126 -8.20 11.50 -1.34
N ALA A 127 -9.30 11.22 -0.66
CA ALA A 127 -9.49 11.54 0.75
C ALA A 127 -8.48 10.80 1.66
N LYS A 128 -8.19 9.52 1.38
CA LYS A 128 -7.21 8.71 2.12
C LYS A 128 -5.83 9.35 2.12
N PHE A 129 -5.31 9.72 0.96
CA PHE A 129 -3.98 10.31 0.87
C PHE A 129 -3.90 11.71 1.49
N ARG A 130 -4.97 12.49 1.44
CA ARG A 130 -5.07 13.77 2.16
C ARG A 130 -5.10 13.55 3.68
N ALA A 131 -5.91 12.61 4.15
CA ALA A 131 -5.98 12.22 5.55
C ALA A 131 -4.64 11.65 6.07
N ALA A 132 -3.94 10.84 5.28
CA ALA A 132 -2.64 10.29 5.64
C ALA A 132 -1.61 11.37 5.97
N ARG A 133 -1.57 12.46 5.18
CA ARG A 133 -0.67 13.59 5.45
C ARG A 133 -0.99 14.28 6.75
N TRP A 134 -2.26 14.47 7.02
CA TRP A 134 -2.72 15.11 8.24
C TRP A 134 -2.41 14.26 9.47
N LEU A 135 -2.83 12.99 9.46
CA LEU A 135 -2.65 12.08 10.60
C LEU A 135 -1.17 11.85 10.92
N TRP A 136 -0.34 11.64 9.89
CA TRP A 136 1.10 11.47 10.11
C TRP A 136 1.75 12.70 10.73
N ALA A 137 1.36 13.90 10.27
CA ALA A 137 1.87 15.12 10.84
C ALA A 137 1.51 15.26 12.33
N GLU A 138 0.28 14.90 12.73
CA GLU A 138 -0.13 14.93 14.15
C GLU A 138 0.62 13.88 14.97
N ILE A 139 0.85 12.67 14.44
CA ILE A 139 1.63 11.64 15.12
C ILE A 139 3.07 12.12 15.38
N VAL A 140 3.77 12.57 14.34
CA VAL A 140 5.18 13.02 14.49
C VAL A 140 5.28 14.23 15.41
N LYS A 141 4.33 15.15 15.34
CA LYS A 141 4.26 16.34 16.21
C LYS A 141 4.11 15.97 17.68
N ALA A 142 3.42 14.87 18.00
CA ALA A 142 3.21 14.44 19.38
C ALA A 142 4.50 13.99 20.09
N TYR A 143 5.56 13.65 19.34
CA TYR A 143 6.84 13.27 19.94
C TYR A 143 7.65 14.44 20.48
N ASP A 144 7.39 15.69 20.02
CA ASP A 144 8.02 16.95 20.49
C ASP A 144 9.50 16.79 20.87
N ASP A 145 10.32 16.36 19.89
CA ASP A 145 11.73 16.03 20.13
C ASP A 145 12.59 17.31 20.19
N PRO A 146 13.06 17.73 21.38
CA PRO A 146 13.94 18.90 21.51
C PRO A 146 15.30 18.74 20.84
N ALA A 147 15.73 17.52 20.50
CA ALA A 147 16.95 17.23 19.79
C ALA A 147 16.83 17.40 18.26
N CYS A 148 15.66 17.80 17.75
CA CYS A 148 15.45 18.04 16.33
C CYS A 148 16.41 19.10 15.78
N THR A 149 17.29 18.67 14.88
CA THR A 149 18.34 19.53 14.26
C THR A 149 17.82 20.31 13.04
N CYS A 150 16.63 20.01 12.56
CA CYS A 150 15.98 20.70 11.45
C CYS A 150 15.34 22.01 11.93
N ARG A 151 16.12 23.03 12.22
CA ARG A 151 15.56 24.37 12.49
C ARG A 151 14.91 24.89 11.22
N PRO A 152 13.71 25.52 11.33
CA PRO A 152 13.14 26.24 10.19
C PRO A 152 14.16 27.28 9.73
N ASP A 153 14.35 27.37 8.40
CA ASP A 153 15.19 28.39 7.82
C ASP A 153 14.70 29.76 8.34
N SER A 154 15.59 30.55 8.90
CA SER A 154 15.29 31.82 9.58
C SER A 154 14.64 32.88 8.69
N SER A 155 14.37 32.56 7.44
CA SER A 155 13.67 33.39 6.45
C SER A 155 12.14 33.34 6.55
N ASP A 156 11.56 32.34 7.24
CA ASP A 156 10.10 32.20 7.37
C ASP A 156 9.60 32.83 8.68
N LYS A 157 9.41 34.15 8.65
CA LYS A 157 8.98 35.00 9.78
C LYS A 157 7.54 34.73 10.26
N THR A 158 6.83 33.76 9.67
CA THR A 158 5.47 33.36 10.08
C THR A 158 5.47 32.10 10.95
N ALA A 159 6.64 31.57 11.29
CA ALA A 159 6.75 30.39 12.14
C ALA A 159 6.38 30.77 13.58
N ASP A 160 5.26 30.24 14.02
CA ASP A 160 4.95 30.02 15.43
C ASP A 160 6.19 29.35 16.07
N ASP A 161 6.62 29.84 17.23
CA ASP A 161 7.81 29.36 17.96
C ASP A 161 7.70 27.90 18.46
N SER A 162 6.87 27.08 17.83
CA SER A 162 6.76 25.67 18.12
C SER A 162 8.00 24.89 17.69
N ALA A 163 8.66 24.26 18.66
CA ALA A 163 9.97 23.62 18.57
C ALA A 163 10.01 22.32 17.73
N PHE A 164 8.94 21.99 16.95
CA PHE A 164 8.91 20.72 16.24
C PHE A 164 9.41 20.80 14.78
N CYS A 165 9.97 19.69 14.31
CA CYS A 165 10.53 19.59 12.98
C CYS A 165 9.44 19.44 11.90
N ARG A 166 9.14 20.52 11.17
CA ARG A 166 8.18 20.50 10.05
C ARG A 166 8.56 19.56 8.92
N CYS A 167 9.86 19.29 8.70
CA CYS A 167 10.30 18.39 7.62
C CYS A 167 10.01 16.92 7.96
N ALA A 168 10.12 16.51 9.22
CA ALA A 168 9.79 15.17 9.69
C ALA A 168 8.29 14.85 9.59
N CYS A 169 7.44 15.87 9.71
CA CYS A 169 5.99 15.73 9.56
C CYS A 169 5.54 15.47 8.12
N LYS A 170 6.41 15.65 7.14
CA LYS A 170 6.09 15.41 5.73
C LYS A 170 6.17 13.92 5.42
N ILE A 171 5.03 13.26 5.42
CA ILE A 171 4.92 11.85 5.00
C ILE A 171 5.42 11.69 3.55
N LYS A 172 6.13 10.60 3.28
CA LYS A 172 6.51 10.21 1.91
C LYS A 172 5.60 9.07 1.46
N ILE A 173 4.78 9.33 0.45
CA ILE A 173 3.75 8.42 -0.02
C ILE A 173 4.15 7.84 -1.38
N HIS A 174 4.19 6.52 -1.45
CA HIS A 174 4.17 5.77 -2.69
C HIS A 174 2.82 5.07 -2.81
N ALA A 175 2.20 5.13 -3.98
CA ALA A 175 0.91 4.49 -4.25
C ALA A 175 1.10 3.37 -5.27
N HIS A 176 0.42 2.24 -5.04
CA HIS A 176 0.45 1.06 -5.91
C HIS A 176 -0.99 0.66 -6.24
N THR A 177 -1.30 0.43 -7.52
CA THR A 177 -2.65 -0.02 -7.92
C THR A 177 -2.94 -1.39 -7.32
N SER A 178 -4.10 -1.54 -6.67
CA SER A 178 -4.42 -2.76 -5.91
C SER A 178 -4.77 -3.93 -6.82
N ALA A 179 -4.14 -5.07 -6.59
CA ALA A 179 -4.46 -6.32 -7.27
C ALA A 179 -5.86 -6.85 -6.95
N TRP A 180 -6.45 -6.44 -5.81
CA TRP A 180 -7.75 -6.95 -5.35
C TRP A 180 -8.90 -6.74 -6.34
N ASN A 181 -8.87 -5.63 -7.09
CA ASN A 181 -9.89 -5.29 -8.09
C ASN A 181 -9.63 -5.90 -9.47
N MET A 182 -8.45 -6.48 -9.71
CA MET A 182 -8.07 -7.02 -11.02
C MET A 182 -8.74 -8.37 -11.28
N THR A 183 -8.99 -8.65 -12.57
CA THR A 183 -9.71 -9.84 -13.04
C THR A 183 -8.89 -10.60 -14.07
N VAL A 184 -9.06 -11.93 -14.10
CA VAL A 184 -8.48 -12.81 -15.12
C VAL A 184 -9.32 -12.78 -16.41
N PHE A 185 -10.64 -12.79 -16.26
CA PHE A 185 -11.57 -12.61 -17.37
C PHE A 185 -11.75 -11.14 -17.68
N ASP A 186 -11.93 -10.83 -18.95
CA ASP A 186 -12.01 -9.45 -19.46
C ASP A 186 -10.81 -8.61 -19.02
N ALA A 187 -9.62 -9.20 -19.12
CA ALA A 187 -8.39 -8.70 -18.53
C ALA A 187 -7.98 -7.30 -18.99
N TYR A 188 -8.34 -6.92 -20.24
CA TYR A 188 -8.04 -5.56 -20.74
C TYR A 188 -8.80 -4.45 -19.99
N VAL A 189 -9.88 -4.78 -19.30
CA VAL A 189 -10.57 -3.82 -18.41
C VAL A 189 -9.71 -3.44 -17.21
N ASN A 190 -8.74 -4.28 -16.84
CA ASN A 190 -7.77 -3.93 -15.80
C ASN A 190 -6.97 -2.67 -16.15
N MET A 191 -6.66 -2.43 -17.44
CA MET A 191 -6.01 -1.18 -17.87
C MET A 191 -6.85 0.06 -17.55
N LEU A 192 -8.17 -0.03 -17.69
CA LEU A 192 -9.09 1.05 -17.36
C LEU A 192 -9.18 1.28 -15.85
N ARG A 193 -9.17 0.17 -15.07
CA ARG A 193 -9.17 0.24 -13.60
C ARG A 193 -7.91 0.91 -13.09
N THR A 194 -6.75 0.40 -13.49
CA THR A 194 -5.46 0.93 -13.04
C THR A 194 -5.23 2.37 -13.50
N GLN A 195 -5.78 2.78 -14.66
CA GLN A 195 -5.76 4.17 -15.11
C GLN A 195 -6.52 5.10 -14.16
N THR A 196 -7.75 4.74 -13.78
CA THR A 196 -8.55 5.55 -12.84
C THR A 196 -8.00 5.54 -11.42
N GLU A 197 -7.43 4.43 -10.99
CA GLU A 197 -6.73 4.30 -9.72
C GLU A 197 -5.50 5.22 -9.69
N ALA A 198 -4.61 5.13 -10.69
CA ALA A 198 -3.45 6.01 -10.81
C ALA A 198 -3.83 7.50 -10.90
N MET A 199 -4.94 7.81 -11.59
CA MET A 199 -5.46 9.18 -11.68
C MET A 199 -5.87 9.70 -10.30
N SER A 200 -6.55 8.92 -9.48
CA SER A 200 -6.95 9.34 -8.12
C SER A 200 -5.74 9.65 -7.24
N ALA A 201 -4.70 8.81 -7.30
CA ALA A 201 -3.44 9.03 -6.58
C ALA A 201 -2.68 10.26 -7.07
N ALA A 202 -2.64 10.49 -8.41
CA ALA A 202 -2.02 11.67 -8.99
C ALA A 202 -2.71 12.97 -8.53
N ILE A 203 -4.05 13.01 -8.55
CA ILE A 203 -4.85 14.14 -8.04
C ILE A 203 -4.61 14.35 -6.54
N ALA A 204 -4.49 13.28 -5.78
CA ALA A 204 -4.17 13.36 -4.36
C ALA A 204 -2.71 13.80 -4.09
N GLY A 205 -1.88 13.92 -5.12
CA GLY A 205 -0.52 14.42 -5.04
C GLY A 205 0.43 13.49 -4.31
N VAL A 206 0.35 12.17 -4.53
CA VAL A 206 1.33 11.23 -3.99
C VAL A 206 2.71 11.45 -4.61
N ASP A 207 3.77 11.06 -3.90
CA ASP A 207 5.15 11.33 -4.34
C ASP A 207 5.60 10.42 -5.49
N SER A 208 5.05 9.22 -5.58
CA SER A 208 5.34 8.26 -6.64
C SER A 208 4.22 7.24 -6.78
N ILE A 209 4.06 6.70 -7.99
CA ILE A 209 3.03 5.72 -8.33
C ILE A 209 3.68 4.53 -9.03
N THR A 210 3.21 3.33 -8.71
CA THR A 210 3.41 2.13 -9.52
C THR A 210 2.07 1.65 -10.01
N VAL A 211 1.97 1.45 -11.32
CA VAL A 211 0.80 0.86 -11.98
C VAL A 211 1.12 -0.59 -12.32
N SER A 212 0.34 -1.53 -11.81
CA SER A 212 0.45 -2.94 -12.18
C SER A 212 0.04 -3.17 -13.63
N PRO A 213 0.77 -3.96 -14.40
CA PRO A 213 0.34 -4.44 -15.70
C PRO A 213 -1.00 -5.17 -15.63
N TYR A 214 -1.82 -5.08 -16.67
CA TYR A 214 -3.17 -5.63 -16.68
C TYR A 214 -3.23 -7.15 -16.52
N ASP A 215 -2.14 -7.84 -16.79
CA ASP A 215 -1.99 -9.30 -16.79
C ASP A 215 -1.25 -9.85 -15.55
N ASP A 216 -0.78 -8.98 -14.66
CA ASP A 216 0.01 -9.30 -13.47
C ASP A 216 -0.65 -10.36 -12.55
N VAL A 217 -1.99 -10.46 -12.56
CA VAL A 217 -2.74 -11.38 -11.70
C VAL A 217 -2.91 -12.78 -12.27
N PHE A 218 -2.45 -13.06 -13.50
CA PHE A 218 -2.63 -14.38 -14.12
C PHE A 218 -1.44 -14.87 -14.94
N LYS A 219 -0.48 -14.01 -15.24
CA LYS A 219 0.79 -14.41 -15.89
C LYS A 219 1.90 -13.44 -15.50
N THR A 220 3.13 -13.83 -15.77
CA THR A 220 4.28 -12.92 -15.70
C THR A 220 4.11 -11.83 -16.77
N PRO A 221 4.10 -10.53 -16.38
CA PRO A 221 3.98 -9.43 -17.33
C PRO A 221 5.02 -9.47 -18.43
N ASP A 222 4.61 -9.14 -19.63
CA ASP A 222 5.49 -9.02 -20.79
C ASP A 222 5.85 -7.57 -21.10
N GLU A 223 6.77 -7.35 -22.05
CA GLU A 223 7.22 -6.01 -22.44
C GLU A 223 6.05 -5.10 -22.90
N PHE A 224 5.01 -5.68 -23.52
CA PHE A 224 3.84 -4.92 -23.95
C PHE A 224 3.02 -4.43 -22.75
N SER A 225 2.68 -5.32 -21.83
CA SER A 225 1.86 -4.99 -20.66
C SER A 225 2.59 -4.02 -19.71
N GLU A 226 3.90 -4.22 -19.49
CA GLU A 226 4.73 -3.28 -18.72
C GLU A 226 4.81 -1.89 -19.38
N ARG A 227 4.95 -1.85 -20.71
CA ARG A 227 4.95 -0.61 -21.47
C ARG A 227 3.64 0.15 -21.32
N ILE A 228 2.50 -0.54 -21.39
CA ILE A 228 1.18 0.08 -21.22
C ILE A 228 1.05 0.64 -19.80
N ALA A 229 1.39 -0.13 -18.76
CA ALA A 229 1.34 0.33 -17.38
C ALA A 229 2.20 1.58 -17.13
N ARG A 230 3.39 1.64 -17.72
CA ARG A 230 4.23 2.84 -17.69
C ARG A 230 3.61 4.00 -18.44
N ASN A 231 3.05 3.76 -19.62
CA ASN A 231 2.46 4.80 -20.46
C ASN A 231 1.21 5.42 -19.81
N GLN A 232 0.44 4.67 -19.02
CA GLN A 232 -0.66 5.21 -18.23
C GLN A 232 -0.20 6.35 -17.31
N GLN A 233 0.94 6.21 -16.65
CA GLN A 233 1.51 7.25 -15.79
C GLN A 233 2.03 8.44 -16.60
N LEU A 234 2.71 8.17 -17.74
CA LEU A 234 3.20 9.22 -18.64
C LEU A 234 2.05 10.03 -19.23
N LEU A 235 0.93 9.39 -19.58
CA LEU A 235 -0.27 10.06 -20.06
C LEU A 235 -0.82 11.05 -19.02
N LEU A 236 -0.92 10.62 -17.74
CA LEU A 236 -1.36 11.51 -16.66
C LEU A 236 -0.44 12.74 -16.49
N LYS A 237 0.86 12.57 -16.71
CA LYS A 237 1.84 13.64 -16.56
C LYS A 237 1.92 14.52 -17.81
N GLU A 238 2.17 13.93 -18.98
CA GLU A 238 2.55 14.69 -20.19
C GLU A 238 1.35 15.21 -20.99
N GLU A 239 0.21 14.49 -20.97
CA GLU A 239 -1.00 14.88 -21.69
C GLU A 239 -2.05 15.53 -20.77
N CYS A 240 -2.27 14.94 -19.58
CA CYS A 240 -3.26 15.44 -18.63
C CYS A 240 -2.72 16.52 -17.68
N HIS A 241 -1.38 16.67 -17.59
CA HIS A 241 -0.69 17.71 -16.81
C HIS A 241 -1.05 17.72 -15.31
N PHE A 242 -1.30 16.57 -14.71
CA PHE A 242 -1.65 16.49 -13.28
C PHE A 242 -0.50 16.85 -12.34
N ASP A 243 0.72 16.88 -12.83
CA ASP A 243 1.91 17.33 -12.10
C ASP A 243 1.99 18.86 -11.92
N ARG A 244 1.12 19.64 -12.59
CA ARG A 244 1.14 21.11 -12.56
C ARG A 244 0.23 21.74 -11.51
N VAL A 245 -0.59 20.96 -10.84
CA VAL A 245 -1.58 21.45 -9.88
C VAL A 245 -1.37 20.75 -8.54
N VAL A 246 -1.29 21.54 -7.46
CA VAL A 246 -1.18 21.02 -6.10
C VAL A 246 -2.55 20.98 -5.48
N ASP A 247 -2.93 19.80 -4.94
CA ASP A 247 -4.20 19.53 -4.25
C ASP A 247 -5.45 20.09 -4.96
N PRO A 248 -5.72 19.67 -6.21
CA PRO A 248 -6.86 20.18 -6.98
C PRO A 248 -8.22 19.83 -6.35
N GLY A 249 -8.25 18.89 -5.41
CA GLY A 249 -9.43 18.54 -4.60
C GLY A 249 -9.68 19.49 -3.43
N GLY A 250 -8.72 20.36 -3.12
CA GLY A 250 -8.80 21.31 -2.02
C GLY A 250 -9.96 22.30 -2.18
N GLY A 251 -10.74 22.51 -1.12
CA GLY A 251 -11.92 23.38 -1.11
C GLY A 251 -13.19 22.75 -1.68
N SER A 252 -13.14 21.55 -2.24
CA SER A 252 -14.35 20.78 -2.58
C SER A 252 -15.05 20.33 -1.30
N TYR A 253 -16.29 20.78 -1.08
CA TYR A 253 -17.06 20.39 0.11
C TYR A 253 -17.10 18.88 0.33
N TYR A 254 -17.32 18.12 -0.74
CA TYR A 254 -17.38 16.66 -0.69
C TYR A 254 -16.05 16.06 -0.27
N ILE A 255 -14.95 16.46 -0.90
CA ILE A 255 -13.61 15.92 -0.60
C ILE A 255 -13.16 16.34 0.81
N GLU A 256 -13.44 17.56 1.25
CA GLU A 256 -13.09 18.02 2.59
C GLU A 256 -13.83 17.22 3.68
N VAL A 257 -15.15 17.05 3.53
CA VAL A 257 -15.96 16.26 4.48
C VAL A 257 -15.49 14.80 4.48
N LEU A 258 -15.25 14.23 3.29
CA LEU A 258 -14.79 12.86 3.16
C LEU A 258 -13.40 12.65 3.77
N THR A 259 -12.48 13.59 3.54
CA THR A 259 -11.13 13.57 4.15
C THR A 259 -11.20 13.54 5.68
N ARG A 260 -12.07 14.37 6.27
CA ARG A 260 -12.26 14.39 7.72
C ARG A 260 -12.84 13.08 8.23
N SER A 261 -13.90 12.57 7.59
CA SER A 261 -14.54 11.32 8.01
C SER A 261 -13.60 10.11 7.90
N VAL A 262 -12.78 10.05 6.85
CA VAL A 262 -11.74 9.01 6.68
C VAL A 262 -10.67 9.15 7.75
N ALA A 263 -10.23 10.38 8.04
CA ALA A 263 -9.24 10.64 9.08
C ALA A 263 -9.76 10.23 10.47
N GLU A 264 -10.99 10.62 10.82
CA GLU A 264 -11.60 10.28 12.12
C GLU A 264 -11.74 8.76 12.29
N ALA A 265 -12.20 8.05 11.26
CA ALA A 265 -12.33 6.60 11.31
C ALA A 265 -10.97 5.88 11.43
N ALA A 266 -9.97 6.33 10.66
CA ALA A 266 -8.63 5.78 10.73
C ALA A 266 -7.94 6.10 12.08
N TRP A 267 -8.15 7.30 12.60
CA TRP A 267 -7.61 7.70 13.90
C TRP A 267 -8.18 6.86 15.04
N LYS A 268 -9.48 6.58 15.00
CA LYS A 268 -10.11 5.71 15.98
C LYS A 268 -9.45 4.32 15.98
N LEU A 269 -9.25 3.71 14.81
CA LEU A 269 -8.58 2.42 14.69
C LEU A 269 -7.11 2.49 15.15
N PHE A 270 -6.41 3.59 14.83
CA PHE A 270 -5.06 3.83 15.33
C PHE A 270 -5.02 3.80 16.87
N LEU A 271 -5.90 4.53 17.55
CA LEU A 271 -5.97 4.54 19.01
C LEU A 271 -6.31 3.15 19.58
N GLU A 272 -7.23 2.42 18.95
CA GLU A 272 -7.57 1.04 19.37
C GLU A 272 -6.34 0.09 19.29
N VAL A 273 -5.46 0.28 18.32
CA VAL A 273 -4.21 -0.48 18.20
C VAL A 273 -3.20 -0.07 19.27
N GLU A 274 -3.05 1.24 19.52
CA GLU A 274 -2.15 1.75 20.56
C GLU A 274 -2.59 1.31 21.96
N ASP A 275 -3.89 1.34 22.26
CA ASP A 275 -4.46 0.86 23.53
C ASP A 275 -4.18 -0.64 23.78
N LYS A 276 -4.01 -1.43 22.72
CA LYS A 276 -3.64 -2.85 22.81
C LYS A 276 -2.14 -3.10 22.94
N GLY A 277 -1.32 -2.06 22.97
CA GLY A 277 0.13 -2.14 23.12
C GLY A 277 0.94 -1.98 21.84
N GLY A 278 0.32 -1.41 20.79
CA GLY A 278 0.98 -1.05 19.54
C GLY A 278 0.84 -2.09 18.41
N PHE A 279 1.32 -1.70 17.24
CA PHE A 279 1.12 -2.49 16.02
C PHE A 279 1.82 -3.85 16.05
N ALA A 280 3.01 -3.95 16.65
CA ALA A 280 3.75 -5.19 16.76
C ALA A 280 2.98 -6.26 17.56
N VAL A 281 2.32 -5.84 18.64
CA VAL A 281 1.53 -6.75 19.49
C VAL A 281 0.33 -7.30 18.73
N VAL A 282 -0.46 -6.44 18.09
CA VAL A 282 -1.67 -6.88 17.37
C VAL A 282 -1.35 -7.66 16.10
N ALA A 283 -0.24 -7.36 15.43
CA ALA A 283 0.20 -8.11 14.26
C ALA A 283 0.70 -9.52 14.64
N ASN A 284 1.45 -9.64 15.75
CA ASN A 284 1.89 -10.93 16.28
C ASN A 284 0.75 -11.77 16.86
N ALA A 285 -0.29 -11.14 17.37
CA ALA A 285 -1.52 -11.82 17.78
C ALA A 285 -2.39 -12.29 16.60
N GLY A 286 -2.06 -11.86 15.37
CA GLY A 286 -2.85 -12.16 14.17
C GLY A 286 -4.15 -11.35 14.04
N GLU A 287 -4.38 -10.37 14.89
CA GLU A 287 -5.63 -9.59 14.92
C GLU A 287 -5.78 -8.70 13.67
N VAL A 288 -4.68 -8.10 13.18
CA VAL A 288 -4.67 -7.31 11.95
C VAL A 288 -5.08 -8.16 10.76
N GLN A 289 -4.47 -9.34 10.65
CA GLN A 289 -4.71 -10.28 9.56
C GLN A 289 -6.15 -10.79 9.59
N GLN A 290 -6.65 -11.16 10.76
CA GLN A 290 -8.02 -11.60 10.92
C GLN A 290 -9.02 -10.51 10.54
N ALA A 291 -8.87 -9.29 11.04
CA ALA A 291 -9.75 -8.17 10.73
C ALA A 291 -9.76 -7.81 9.23
N VAL A 292 -8.61 -7.89 8.55
CA VAL A 292 -8.52 -7.68 7.11
C VAL A 292 -9.17 -8.83 6.33
N ASN A 293 -8.94 -10.08 6.73
CA ASN A 293 -9.54 -11.26 6.10
C ASN A 293 -11.08 -11.28 6.25
N GLU A 294 -11.61 -10.83 7.38
CA GLU A 294 -13.05 -10.64 7.59
C GLU A 294 -13.61 -9.57 6.62
N SER A 295 -12.88 -8.45 6.46
CA SER A 295 -13.23 -7.40 5.50
C SER A 295 -13.22 -7.92 4.07
N ASN A 296 -12.20 -8.70 3.68
CA ASN A 296 -12.13 -9.36 2.37
C ASN A 296 -13.34 -10.26 2.12
N SER A 297 -13.66 -11.13 3.09
CA SER A 297 -14.81 -12.02 3.00
C SER A 297 -16.13 -11.27 2.87
N ALA A 298 -16.32 -10.18 3.63
CA ALA A 298 -17.49 -9.33 3.55
C ALA A 298 -17.61 -8.65 2.18
N ARG A 299 -16.53 -8.14 1.62
CA ARG A 299 -16.48 -7.52 0.28
C ARG A 299 -16.77 -8.54 -0.83
N LYS A 300 -16.17 -9.74 -0.77
CA LYS A 300 -16.46 -10.83 -1.71
C LYS A 300 -17.94 -11.22 -1.67
N LYS A 301 -18.55 -11.31 -0.48
CA LYS A 301 -19.99 -11.54 -0.33
C LYS A 301 -20.84 -10.45 -1.00
N GLN A 302 -20.41 -9.19 -0.92
CA GLN A 302 -21.12 -8.09 -1.61
C GLN A 302 -21.03 -8.22 -3.14
N ILE A 303 -19.90 -8.69 -3.68
CA ILE A 303 -19.76 -8.99 -5.12
C ILE A 303 -20.65 -10.18 -5.48
N ALA A 304 -20.64 -11.26 -4.71
CA ALA A 304 -21.45 -12.46 -4.94
C ALA A 304 -22.96 -12.15 -4.94
N THR A 305 -23.40 -11.24 -4.08
CA THR A 305 -24.81 -10.79 -4.00
C THR A 305 -25.15 -9.62 -4.92
N ARG A 306 -24.22 -9.21 -5.79
CA ARG A 306 -24.35 -8.06 -6.71
C ARG A 306 -24.63 -6.71 -6.05
N ARG A 307 -24.30 -6.55 -4.77
CA ARG A 307 -24.33 -5.25 -4.08
C ARG A 307 -23.17 -4.34 -4.50
N ILE A 308 -22.04 -4.94 -4.85
CA ILE A 308 -20.91 -4.27 -5.50
C ILE A 308 -20.77 -4.84 -6.90
N SER A 309 -20.68 -3.95 -7.88
CA SER A 309 -20.45 -4.30 -9.28
C SER A 309 -18.96 -4.47 -9.55
N LEU A 310 -18.60 -5.59 -10.17
CA LEU A 310 -17.28 -5.82 -10.72
C LEU A 310 -17.44 -6.16 -12.20
N LEU A 311 -17.10 -5.22 -13.06
CA LEU A 311 -17.29 -5.31 -14.49
C LEU A 311 -16.51 -6.51 -15.08
N GLY A 312 -17.14 -7.22 -16.02
CA GLY A 312 -16.56 -8.43 -16.60
C GLY A 312 -16.65 -9.68 -15.70
N THR A 313 -17.07 -9.51 -14.44
CA THR A 313 -17.22 -10.59 -13.45
C THR A 313 -18.69 -10.84 -13.14
N ASN A 314 -19.29 -10.07 -12.24
CA ASN A 314 -20.71 -10.22 -11.86
C ASN A 314 -21.67 -9.33 -12.67
N ILE A 315 -21.14 -8.36 -13.42
CA ILE A 315 -21.87 -7.46 -14.33
C ILE A 315 -21.21 -7.49 -15.69
N PHE A 316 -22.01 -7.67 -16.74
CA PHE A 316 -21.60 -7.73 -18.15
C PHE A 316 -20.43 -8.69 -18.44
N PRO A 317 -20.43 -9.95 -17.94
CA PRO A 317 -19.36 -10.87 -18.22
C PRO A 317 -19.32 -11.26 -19.71
N ASN A 318 -18.13 -11.40 -20.28
CA ASN A 318 -17.96 -12.01 -21.60
C ASN A 318 -18.06 -13.53 -21.48
N PHE A 319 -19.22 -14.11 -21.81
CA PHE A 319 -19.47 -15.54 -21.65
C PHE A 319 -18.73 -16.43 -22.67
N THR A 320 -18.19 -15.87 -23.74
CA THR A 320 -17.47 -16.62 -24.78
C THR A 320 -15.97 -16.65 -24.55
N GLU A 321 -15.48 -15.86 -23.61
CA GLU A 321 -14.06 -15.82 -23.29
C GLU A 321 -13.62 -17.08 -22.58
N ILE A 322 -12.44 -17.60 -22.99
CA ILE A 322 -11.74 -18.72 -22.37
C ILE A 322 -10.47 -18.16 -21.74
N ALA A 323 -10.23 -18.45 -20.47
CA ALA A 323 -9.08 -17.95 -19.73
C ALA A 323 -8.13 -19.04 -19.25
N GLY A 324 -8.55 -20.31 -19.23
CA GLY A 324 -7.72 -21.40 -18.72
C GLY A 324 -6.38 -21.59 -19.44
N ASN A 325 -6.27 -21.12 -20.68
CA ASN A 325 -5.04 -21.14 -21.48
C ASN A 325 -4.15 -19.90 -21.31
N LYS A 326 -4.62 -18.88 -20.58
CA LYS A 326 -3.91 -17.62 -20.37
C LYS A 326 -3.20 -17.58 -19.02
N ILE A 327 -3.63 -18.43 -18.09
CA ILE A 327 -3.09 -18.48 -16.73
C ILE A 327 -1.81 -19.29 -16.76
N GLU A 328 -0.71 -18.62 -16.41
CA GLU A 328 0.54 -19.32 -16.12
C GLU A 328 0.40 -19.96 -14.74
N ALA A 329 0.83 -21.23 -14.63
CA ALA A 329 0.92 -21.86 -13.32
C ALA A 329 1.85 -21.00 -12.46
N ASP A 330 1.41 -20.69 -11.25
CA ASP A 330 2.27 -20.00 -10.27
C ASP A 330 3.60 -20.76 -10.26
N SER A 331 4.66 -20.08 -10.69
CA SER A 331 6.00 -20.57 -10.44
C SER A 331 6.12 -20.59 -8.92
N GLU A 332 6.07 -21.79 -8.34
CA GLU A 332 6.27 -21.97 -6.91
C GLU A 332 7.45 -21.10 -6.51
N CYS A 333 7.20 -20.10 -5.68
CA CYS A 333 8.27 -19.30 -5.13
C CYS A 333 9.29 -20.26 -4.55
N GLY A 334 10.47 -20.35 -5.15
CA GLY A 334 11.54 -21.28 -4.75
C GLY A 334 12.13 -21.01 -3.35
N CYS A 335 11.42 -20.29 -2.52
CA CYS A 335 11.70 -20.17 -1.10
C CYS A 335 11.14 -21.41 -0.39
N HIS A 336 12.00 -22.33 -0.01
CA HIS A 336 11.70 -23.47 0.86
C HIS A 336 11.28 -23.07 2.28
N CYS A 337 10.46 -22.03 2.43
CA CYS A 337 9.92 -21.59 3.73
C CYS A 337 8.59 -22.29 4.00
N HIS A 338 8.55 -23.60 3.99
CA HIS A 338 7.46 -24.37 4.58
C HIS A 338 7.63 -24.44 6.12
N LYS A 339 7.72 -23.29 6.79
CA LYS A 339 7.32 -23.25 8.19
C LYS A 339 5.81 -23.15 8.20
N ASP A 340 5.15 -24.06 8.89
CA ASP A 340 3.73 -23.95 9.18
C ASP A 340 3.46 -22.56 9.76
N SER A 341 2.39 -21.89 9.31
CA SER A 341 2.06 -20.57 9.83
C SER A 341 1.70 -20.69 11.31
N GLU A 342 2.39 -19.94 12.17
CA GLU A 342 2.19 -19.91 13.60
C GLU A 342 0.98 -19.04 13.99
N ILE A 343 0.73 -18.01 13.16
CA ILE A 343 -0.36 -17.04 13.33
C ILE A 343 -1.17 -16.90 12.04
N ALA A 344 -2.33 -16.26 12.12
CA ALA A 344 -3.10 -15.91 10.93
C ALA A 344 -2.26 -15.10 9.95
N LYS A 345 -2.42 -15.35 8.64
CA LYS A 345 -1.80 -14.57 7.55
C LYS A 345 -2.86 -13.86 6.72
N LEU A 346 -2.47 -12.84 5.99
CA LEU A 346 -3.34 -12.13 5.05
C LEU A 346 -3.79 -13.08 3.91
N ASP A 347 -5.09 -13.01 3.58
CA ASP A 347 -5.68 -13.68 2.42
C ASP A 347 -5.65 -12.75 1.20
N PHE A 348 -4.79 -13.04 0.25
CA PHE A 348 -4.65 -12.28 -1.00
C PHE A 348 -5.64 -12.71 -2.10
N SER A 349 -6.71 -13.44 -1.76
CA SER A 349 -7.74 -13.77 -2.73
C SER A 349 -8.48 -12.50 -3.18
N ARG A 350 -8.52 -12.31 -4.49
CA ARG A 350 -9.11 -11.12 -5.14
C ARG A 350 -10.64 -11.14 -5.12
N GLY A 351 -11.24 -9.98 -5.34
CA GLY A 351 -12.70 -9.85 -5.38
C GLY A 351 -13.38 -10.74 -6.43
N ALA A 352 -12.70 -11.07 -7.53
CA ALA A 352 -13.19 -11.93 -8.60
C ALA A 352 -12.91 -13.43 -8.40
N SER A 353 -12.04 -13.81 -7.46
CA SER A 353 -11.48 -15.17 -7.36
C SER A 353 -12.52 -16.29 -7.35
N GLU A 354 -13.62 -16.13 -6.64
CA GLU A 354 -14.68 -17.15 -6.55
C GLU A 354 -15.43 -17.32 -7.89
N PHE A 355 -15.73 -16.24 -8.59
CA PHE A 355 -16.33 -16.29 -9.94
C PHE A 355 -15.38 -16.90 -10.95
N GLU A 356 -14.12 -16.53 -10.88
CA GLU A 356 -13.06 -17.04 -11.76
C GLU A 356 -12.88 -18.55 -11.57
N ALA A 357 -12.80 -19.01 -10.32
CA ALA A 357 -12.70 -20.43 -10.00
C ALA A 357 -13.88 -21.23 -10.59
N LEU A 358 -15.11 -20.72 -10.43
CA LEU A 358 -16.32 -21.36 -10.99
C LEU A 358 -16.27 -21.43 -12.53
N ARG A 359 -15.84 -20.35 -13.21
CA ARG A 359 -15.73 -20.31 -14.65
C ARG A 359 -14.65 -21.24 -15.17
N LEU A 360 -13.48 -21.25 -14.56
CA LEU A 360 -12.35 -22.13 -14.91
C LEU A 360 -12.72 -23.61 -14.73
N GLU A 361 -13.45 -23.95 -13.68
CA GLU A 361 -13.92 -25.32 -13.49
C GLU A 361 -14.94 -25.72 -14.57
N THR A 362 -15.81 -24.78 -14.97
CA THR A 362 -16.76 -24.98 -16.07
C THR A 362 -16.05 -25.19 -17.41
N GLU A 363 -14.98 -24.43 -17.68
CA GLU A 363 -14.13 -24.61 -18.86
C GLU A 363 -13.46 -26.00 -18.88
N LYS A 364 -12.88 -26.42 -17.77
CA LYS A 364 -12.23 -27.75 -17.62
C LYS A 364 -13.22 -28.89 -17.80
N SER A 365 -14.38 -28.79 -17.20
CA SER A 365 -15.39 -29.85 -17.25
C SER A 365 -16.10 -29.96 -18.59
N GLY A 366 -16.11 -28.89 -19.38
CA GLY A 366 -16.91 -28.76 -20.61
C GLY A 366 -18.42 -28.85 -20.41
N LYS A 367 -18.86 -28.97 -19.16
CA LYS A 367 -20.29 -29.10 -18.81
C LYS A 367 -20.88 -27.73 -18.47
N ARG A 368 -21.98 -27.39 -19.13
CA ARG A 368 -22.76 -26.20 -18.76
C ARG A 368 -23.88 -26.63 -17.79
N PRO A 369 -23.91 -26.14 -16.56
CA PRO A 369 -24.98 -26.43 -15.62
C PRO A 369 -26.30 -25.88 -16.15
N LYS A 370 -27.38 -26.63 -15.97
CA LYS A 370 -28.74 -26.18 -16.27
C LYS A 370 -29.34 -25.63 -14.98
N VAL A 371 -29.74 -24.39 -15.00
CA VAL A 371 -30.40 -23.76 -13.84
C VAL A 371 -31.90 -23.66 -14.16
N PHE A 372 -32.71 -24.26 -13.30
CA PHE A 372 -34.17 -24.10 -13.35
C PHE A 372 -34.58 -23.14 -12.23
N MET A 373 -35.22 -22.03 -12.61
CA MET A 373 -35.87 -21.14 -11.66
C MET A 373 -37.36 -21.44 -11.61
N LEU A 374 -37.81 -21.88 -10.44
CA LEU A 374 -39.25 -21.98 -10.15
C LEU A 374 -39.66 -20.64 -9.52
N THR A 375 -40.46 -19.88 -10.26
CA THR A 375 -41.15 -18.70 -9.72
C THR A 375 -42.53 -19.12 -9.29
N ILE A 376 -42.85 -18.99 -8.01
CA ILE A 376 -44.22 -19.04 -7.52
C ILE A 376 -44.77 -17.63 -7.75
N GLY A 377 -45.72 -17.49 -8.69
CA GLY A 377 -46.31 -16.21 -9.08
C GLY A 377 -47.14 -15.57 -7.98
#